data_014d813e5d6408efc2b55b8d55966ea5
#
_entry.id   014d813e5d6408efc2b55b8d55966ea5
#
_cell.length_a   1.000
_cell.length_b   1.000
_cell.length_c   1.000
_cell.angle_alpha   90.00
_cell.angle_beta   90.00
_cell.angle_gamma   90.00
#
_symmetry.space_group_name_H-M   'P 1'
#
loop_
_entity.id
_entity.type
_entity.pdbx_description
1 polymer ?
#
loop_
_entity_poly.entity_id
_entity_poly.type
_entity_poly.pdbx_seq_one_letter_code
_entity_poly.pdbx_strand_id
1 'polypeptide(L)'
;FYDVLNIEFNLWAWTRNMVKYGDFFLSLEIQQGAGIINVQPLPVYETERLENTDANNPNYIKFKVNHDPIGKGEYENYEVVHFRLLSDTNFLPYGKAMIENGRRIWKQVSLMLIHRIMRAPDKRVFKIDIGNIQPTEVDNYMQKIINKMKKTPFVDKSTGDYNLKYNIQNLTEDYFLPVRGADSGTSIDTLGGLNYTAIEDIDYLKNKMF
;
A
#
# COMPACT_ATOMS: atom_id res chain seq x y z
N PHE A 1 -25.36 4.19 -30.99
CA PHE A 1 -23.96 4.04 -30.59
C PHE A 1 -23.26 5.41 -30.46
N TYR A 2 -23.32 6.25 -31.49
CA TYR A 2 -22.61 7.54 -31.45
C TYR A 2 -23.30 8.55 -30.55
N ASP A 3 -24.62 8.63 -30.59
CA ASP A 3 -25.39 9.67 -29.89
C ASP A 3 -25.60 9.35 -28.40
N VAL A 4 -25.92 8.11 -28.04
CA VAL A 4 -26.20 7.72 -26.65
C VAL A 4 -24.94 7.34 -25.90
N LEU A 5 -24.08 6.50 -26.50
CA LEU A 5 -22.88 6.03 -25.85
C LEU A 5 -21.71 7.02 -25.94
N ASN A 6 -21.75 7.93 -26.94
CA ASN A 6 -20.66 8.85 -27.26
C ASN A 6 -19.29 8.15 -27.20
N ILE A 7 -19.18 7.05 -27.96
CA ILE A 7 -18.04 6.12 -27.87
C ILE A 7 -16.72 6.82 -28.15
N GLU A 8 -16.69 7.71 -29.14
CA GLU A 8 -15.45 8.41 -29.50
C GLU A 8 -14.85 9.20 -28.33
N PHE A 9 -15.69 9.83 -27.54
CA PHE A 9 -15.26 10.61 -26.39
C PHE A 9 -14.91 9.72 -25.20
N ASN A 10 -15.70 8.70 -24.92
CA ASN A 10 -15.60 7.91 -23.70
C ASN A 10 -14.66 6.70 -23.81
N LEU A 11 -14.40 6.20 -25.02
CA LEU A 11 -13.64 4.98 -25.26
C LEU A 11 -12.27 4.99 -24.60
N TRP A 12 -11.58 6.13 -24.67
CA TRP A 12 -10.26 6.24 -24.08
C TRP A 12 -10.30 6.10 -22.54
N ALA A 13 -11.26 6.76 -21.90
CA ALA A 13 -11.43 6.70 -20.44
C ALA A 13 -11.84 5.30 -19.99
N TRP A 14 -12.74 4.64 -20.72
CA TRP A 14 -13.18 3.27 -20.42
C TRP A 14 -12.05 2.26 -20.59
N THR A 15 -11.31 2.34 -21.69
CA THR A 15 -10.15 1.46 -21.95
C THR A 15 -9.07 1.68 -20.90
N ARG A 16 -8.76 2.92 -20.53
CA ARG A 16 -7.79 3.25 -19.47
C ARG A 16 -8.19 2.61 -18.13
N ASN A 17 -9.46 2.69 -17.76
CA ASN A 17 -9.95 2.09 -16.52
C ASN A 17 -9.91 0.56 -16.59
N MET A 18 -10.28 -0.04 -17.71
CA MET A 18 -10.18 -1.48 -17.90
C MET A 18 -8.72 -1.97 -17.79
N VAL A 19 -7.78 -1.29 -18.41
CA VAL A 19 -6.34 -1.64 -18.34
C VAL A 19 -5.80 -1.48 -16.91
N LYS A 20 -6.24 -0.44 -16.20
CA LYS A 20 -5.81 -0.13 -14.83
C LYS A 20 -6.30 -1.16 -13.82
N TYR A 21 -7.58 -1.53 -13.89
CA TYR A 21 -8.21 -2.40 -12.89
C TYR A 21 -8.35 -3.86 -13.35
N GLY A 22 -8.28 -4.11 -14.66
CA GLY A 22 -8.55 -5.41 -15.25
C GLY A 22 -10.01 -5.60 -15.63
N ASP A 23 -10.90 -4.89 -14.96
CA ASP A 23 -12.34 -4.89 -15.16
C ASP A 23 -12.86 -3.47 -15.36
N PHE A 24 -14.00 -3.37 -16.04
CA PHE A 24 -14.73 -2.12 -16.16
C PHE A 24 -16.22 -2.41 -16.33
N PHE A 25 -17.06 -1.71 -15.59
CA PHE A 25 -18.51 -1.92 -15.58
C PHE A 25 -19.22 -0.67 -16.06
N LEU A 26 -20.22 -0.88 -16.94
CA LEU A 26 -21.14 0.15 -17.38
C LEU A 26 -22.56 -0.29 -17.04
N SER A 27 -23.32 0.54 -16.34
CA SER A 27 -24.75 0.36 -16.19
C SER A 27 -25.47 0.94 -17.39
N LEU A 28 -26.48 0.21 -17.85
CA LEU A 28 -27.35 0.59 -18.95
C LEU A 28 -28.72 0.97 -18.39
N GLU A 29 -29.15 2.17 -18.67
CA GLU A 29 -30.53 2.57 -18.41
C GLU A 29 -31.39 2.26 -19.61
N ILE A 30 -32.29 1.26 -19.45
CA ILE A 30 -33.08 0.70 -20.53
C ILE A 30 -34.54 1.11 -20.33
N GLN A 31 -35.11 1.79 -21.31
CA GLN A 31 -36.52 2.13 -21.32
C GLN A 31 -37.28 1.29 -22.34
N GLN A 32 -38.43 0.76 -21.93
CA GLN A 32 -39.28 -0.04 -22.81
C GLN A 32 -39.75 0.79 -24.02
N GLY A 33 -39.47 0.32 -25.22
CA GLY A 33 -39.84 0.99 -26.47
C GLY A 33 -38.81 1.99 -27.03
N ALA A 34 -37.96 2.56 -26.18
CA ALA A 34 -36.88 3.48 -26.60
C ALA A 34 -35.49 2.82 -26.64
N GLY A 35 -35.30 1.68 -25.93
CA GLY A 35 -34.02 1.00 -25.85
C GLY A 35 -33.11 1.61 -24.78
N ILE A 36 -31.81 1.67 -25.03
CA ILE A 36 -30.82 2.22 -24.13
C ILE A 36 -30.86 3.74 -24.23
N ILE A 37 -31.21 4.41 -23.11
CA ILE A 37 -31.30 5.88 -23.05
C ILE A 37 -30.03 6.50 -22.44
N ASN A 38 -29.41 5.81 -21.53
CA ASN A 38 -28.24 6.35 -20.83
C ASN A 38 -27.25 5.23 -20.47
N VAL A 39 -25.97 5.60 -20.31
CA VAL A 39 -24.90 4.70 -19.92
C VAL A 39 -24.02 5.38 -18.87
N GLN A 40 -23.86 4.74 -17.72
CA GLN A 40 -23.08 5.29 -16.63
C GLN A 40 -21.97 4.32 -16.18
N PRO A 41 -20.73 4.79 -15.94
CA PRO A 41 -19.68 3.97 -15.40
C PRO A 41 -19.94 3.66 -13.92
N LEU A 42 -19.81 2.38 -13.55
CA LEU A 42 -19.87 1.94 -12.16
C LEU A 42 -18.47 1.84 -11.56
N PRO A 43 -18.30 2.10 -10.24
CA PRO A 43 -17.03 2.00 -9.57
C PRO A 43 -16.56 0.54 -9.51
N VAL A 44 -15.42 0.23 -10.13
CA VAL A 44 -14.92 -1.14 -10.29
C VAL A 44 -14.63 -1.82 -8.94
N TYR A 45 -14.12 -1.09 -7.96
CA TYR A 45 -13.75 -1.62 -6.65
C TYR A 45 -14.93 -1.81 -5.69
N GLU A 46 -16.13 -1.36 -6.07
CA GLU A 46 -17.36 -1.49 -5.28
C GLU A 46 -18.39 -2.39 -5.96
N THR A 47 -18.11 -2.80 -7.20
CA THR A 47 -18.99 -3.65 -7.98
C THR A 47 -18.59 -5.11 -7.82
N GLU A 48 -19.49 -5.90 -7.28
CA GLU A 48 -19.35 -7.35 -7.10
C GLU A 48 -20.24 -8.10 -8.09
N ARG A 49 -19.67 -9.10 -8.74
CA ARG A 49 -20.41 -10.03 -9.57
C ARG A 49 -20.86 -11.21 -8.71
N LEU A 50 -22.16 -11.38 -8.57
CA LEU A 50 -22.78 -12.47 -7.83
C LEU A 50 -23.18 -13.59 -8.81
N GLU A 51 -22.66 -14.78 -8.55
CA GLU A 51 -23.00 -16.00 -9.28
C GLU A 51 -23.78 -16.96 -8.36
N ASN A 52 -24.52 -17.90 -8.94
CA ASN A 52 -25.32 -18.88 -8.20
C ASN A 52 -26.36 -18.27 -7.24
N THR A 53 -26.91 -17.12 -7.59
CA THR A 53 -27.93 -16.43 -6.76
C THR A 53 -29.32 -17.05 -6.89
N ASP A 54 -29.57 -17.77 -7.97
CA ASP A 54 -30.85 -18.43 -8.23
C ASP A 54 -30.68 -19.96 -8.12
N ALA A 55 -31.43 -20.60 -7.22
CA ALA A 55 -31.41 -22.06 -7.05
C ALA A 55 -31.88 -22.83 -8.31
N ASN A 56 -32.73 -22.21 -9.15
CA ASN A 56 -33.26 -22.82 -10.36
C ASN A 56 -32.33 -22.62 -11.56
N ASN A 57 -31.47 -21.62 -11.54
CA ASN A 57 -30.56 -21.32 -12.63
C ASN A 57 -29.16 -20.95 -12.08
N PRO A 58 -28.25 -21.93 -11.96
CA PRO A 58 -26.91 -21.71 -11.43
C PRO A 58 -26.06 -20.76 -12.30
N ASN A 59 -26.41 -20.54 -13.55
CA ASN A 59 -25.70 -19.63 -14.45
C ASN A 59 -26.24 -18.19 -14.38
N TYR A 60 -27.18 -17.94 -13.47
CA TYR A 60 -27.73 -16.60 -13.33
C TYR A 60 -26.76 -15.68 -12.59
N ILE A 61 -26.53 -14.51 -13.17
CA ILE A 61 -25.54 -13.55 -12.72
C ILE A 61 -26.26 -12.25 -12.36
N LYS A 62 -25.94 -11.69 -11.20
CA LYS A 62 -26.31 -10.35 -10.79
C LYS A 62 -25.07 -9.54 -10.47
N PHE A 63 -25.22 -8.23 -10.47
CA PHE A 63 -24.19 -7.31 -10.04
C PHE A 63 -24.69 -6.50 -8.83
N LYS A 64 -23.87 -6.43 -7.79
CA LYS A 64 -24.14 -5.63 -6.61
C LYS A 64 -23.11 -4.51 -6.52
N VAL A 65 -23.59 -3.30 -6.29
CA VAL A 65 -22.76 -2.10 -6.13
C VAL A 65 -22.96 -1.53 -4.73
N ASN A 66 -21.90 -1.48 -3.92
CA ASN A 66 -22.02 -1.09 -2.51
C ASN A 66 -22.34 0.40 -2.32
N HIS A 67 -21.68 1.29 -3.08
CA HIS A 67 -21.96 2.74 -3.07
C HIS A 67 -22.38 3.15 -4.48
N ASP A 68 -23.57 2.76 -4.84
CA ASP A 68 -24.11 3.01 -6.18
C ASP A 68 -24.43 4.50 -6.35
N PRO A 69 -23.81 5.18 -7.33
CA PRO A 69 -24.12 6.57 -7.63
C PRO A 69 -25.55 6.79 -8.09
N ILE A 70 -26.24 5.73 -8.59
CA ILE A 70 -27.63 5.75 -9.07
C ILE A 70 -28.59 5.40 -7.92
N GLY A 71 -28.11 4.73 -6.87
CA GLY A 71 -28.89 4.33 -5.69
C GLY A 71 -29.73 3.06 -5.87
N LYS A 72 -29.49 2.28 -6.93
CA LYS A 72 -30.21 1.03 -7.21
C LYS A 72 -29.65 -0.16 -6.40
N GLY A 73 -28.34 -0.19 -6.24
CA GLY A 73 -27.60 -1.19 -5.44
C GLY A 73 -27.45 -2.57 -6.09
N GLU A 74 -28.49 -3.10 -6.77
CA GLU A 74 -28.45 -4.39 -7.45
C GLU A 74 -28.91 -4.23 -8.90
N TYR A 75 -28.18 -4.90 -9.80
CA TYR A 75 -28.41 -4.86 -11.24
C TYR A 75 -28.53 -6.26 -11.79
N GLU A 76 -29.42 -6.42 -12.74
CA GLU A 76 -29.58 -7.62 -13.51
C GLU A 76 -28.48 -7.75 -14.58
N ASN A 77 -28.24 -8.96 -15.04
CA ASN A 77 -27.18 -9.24 -16.01
C ASN A 77 -27.30 -8.43 -17.33
N TYR A 78 -28.52 -8.14 -17.77
CA TYR A 78 -28.77 -7.35 -18.98
C TYR A 78 -28.62 -5.83 -18.80
N GLU A 79 -28.54 -5.36 -17.56
CA GLU A 79 -28.39 -3.94 -17.20
C GLU A 79 -26.92 -3.52 -17.04
N VAL A 80 -26.00 -4.48 -17.01
CA VAL A 80 -24.57 -4.19 -16.82
C VAL A 80 -23.74 -4.81 -17.93
N VAL A 81 -22.90 -3.98 -18.54
CA VAL A 81 -21.86 -4.45 -19.45
C VAL A 81 -20.56 -4.59 -18.68
N HIS A 82 -20.05 -5.80 -18.61
CA HIS A 82 -18.80 -6.11 -17.95
C HIS A 82 -17.67 -6.30 -18.96
N PHE A 83 -16.79 -5.33 -19.06
CA PHE A 83 -15.58 -5.42 -19.86
C PHE A 83 -14.46 -6.02 -19.04
N ARG A 84 -13.76 -7.02 -19.56
CA ARG A 84 -12.68 -7.72 -18.90
C ARG A 84 -11.43 -7.75 -19.75
N LEU A 85 -10.29 -7.48 -19.14
CA LEU A 85 -9.01 -7.78 -19.75
C LEU A 85 -8.68 -9.25 -19.43
N LEU A 86 -8.89 -10.12 -20.44
CA LEU A 86 -8.68 -11.55 -20.28
C LEU A 86 -7.22 -11.87 -19.99
N SER A 87 -7.01 -12.72 -19.01
CA SER A 87 -5.73 -13.27 -18.63
C SER A 87 -5.91 -14.76 -18.28
N ASP A 88 -4.85 -15.38 -17.78
CA ASP A 88 -4.88 -16.75 -17.29
C ASP A 88 -6.04 -17.02 -16.34
N THR A 89 -6.47 -18.27 -16.28
CA THR A 89 -7.70 -18.76 -15.65
C THR A 89 -7.85 -18.47 -14.15
N ASN A 90 -6.79 -18.04 -13.47
CA ASN A 90 -6.78 -17.87 -12.00
C ASN A 90 -7.61 -16.67 -11.49
N PHE A 91 -8.03 -15.76 -12.37
CA PHE A 91 -8.78 -14.55 -12.02
C PHE A 91 -10.24 -14.58 -12.44
N LEU A 92 -10.68 -15.66 -13.05
CA LEU A 92 -12.09 -15.80 -13.43
C LEU A 92 -12.98 -15.72 -12.17
N PRO A 93 -14.12 -15.02 -12.23
CA PRO A 93 -14.77 -14.40 -13.40
C PRO A 93 -14.28 -12.99 -13.75
N TYR A 94 -13.31 -12.46 -13.04
CA TYR A 94 -12.79 -11.11 -13.23
C TYR A 94 -11.63 -11.05 -14.22
N GLY A 95 -11.31 -9.85 -14.68
CA GLY A 95 -10.12 -9.57 -15.48
C GLY A 95 -8.87 -9.35 -14.63
N LYS A 96 -7.73 -9.28 -15.29
CA LYS A 96 -6.44 -9.01 -14.64
C LYS A 96 -5.88 -7.69 -15.14
N ALA A 97 -5.57 -6.79 -14.21
CA ALA A 97 -4.93 -5.52 -14.55
C ALA A 97 -3.59 -5.74 -15.26
N MET A 98 -3.29 -4.92 -16.27
CA MET A 98 -2.05 -5.04 -17.04
C MET A 98 -0.81 -4.86 -16.15
N ILE A 99 -0.91 -4.00 -15.14
CA ILE A 99 0.17 -3.72 -14.19
C ILE A 99 0.36 -4.80 -13.10
N GLU A 100 -0.52 -5.80 -13.02
CA GLU A 100 -0.46 -6.84 -11.99
C GLU A 100 0.85 -7.62 -12.03
N ASN A 101 1.41 -7.85 -13.20
CA ASN A 101 2.70 -8.52 -13.35
C ASN A 101 3.86 -7.70 -12.76
N GLY A 102 3.73 -6.37 -12.73
CA GLY A 102 4.70 -5.46 -12.12
C GLY A 102 4.60 -5.36 -10.59
N ARG A 103 3.51 -5.85 -9.97
CA ARG A 103 3.28 -5.73 -8.51
C ARG A 103 4.42 -6.29 -7.66
N ARG A 104 4.95 -7.45 -8.04
CA ARG A 104 6.05 -8.10 -7.32
C ARG A 104 7.30 -7.23 -7.34
N ILE A 105 7.63 -6.69 -8.51
CA ILE A 105 8.82 -5.85 -8.70
C ILE A 105 8.65 -4.52 -7.97
N TRP A 106 7.45 -3.92 -8.04
CA TRP A 106 7.11 -2.73 -7.28
C TRP A 106 7.32 -2.90 -5.77
N LYS A 107 6.88 -4.02 -5.21
CA LYS A 107 7.12 -4.34 -3.80
C LYS A 107 8.61 -4.45 -3.49
N GLN A 108 9.40 -5.07 -4.37
CA GLN A 108 10.85 -5.16 -4.21
C GLN A 108 11.52 -3.78 -4.23
N VAL A 109 11.16 -2.92 -5.18
CA VAL A 109 11.67 -1.54 -5.27
C VAL A 109 11.31 -0.76 -4.00
N SER A 110 10.06 -0.84 -3.56
CA SER A 110 9.61 -0.14 -2.35
C SER A 110 10.37 -0.59 -1.11
N LEU A 111 10.59 -1.90 -0.94
CA LEU A 111 11.38 -2.45 0.16
C LEU A 111 12.84 -2.01 0.10
N MET A 112 13.46 -1.98 -1.10
CA MET A 112 14.83 -1.49 -1.26
C MET A 112 14.96 -0.02 -0.90
N LEU A 113 14.00 0.82 -1.30
CA LEU A 113 13.98 2.23 -0.96
C LEU A 113 13.86 2.45 0.54
N ILE A 114 12.92 1.74 1.20
CA ILE A 114 12.75 1.79 2.65
C ILE A 114 14.05 1.35 3.34
N HIS A 115 14.64 0.24 2.91
CA HIS A 115 15.87 -0.29 3.49
C HIS A 115 17.05 0.70 3.34
N ARG A 116 17.16 1.39 2.20
CA ARG A 116 18.14 2.45 1.99
C ARG A 116 17.92 3.62 2.95
N ILE A 117 16.68 4.10 3.07
CA ILE A 117 16.35 5.19 4.01
C ILE A 117 16.68 4.80 5.45
N MET A 118 16.45 3.53 5.83
CA MET A 118 16.74 3.06 7.19
C MET A 118 18.23 2.86 7.47
N ARG A 119 19.03 2.57 6.45
CA ARG A 119 20.48 2.29 6.62
C ARG A 119 21.39 3.45 6.26
N ALA A 120 20.87 4.46 5.55
CA ALA A 120 21.67 5.63 5.18
C ALA A 120 22.12 6.49 6.39
N PRO A 121 21.28 6.68 7.44
CA PRO A 121 21.72 7.46 8.59
C PRO A 121 22.78 6.73 9.40
N ASP A 122 23.73 7.50 9.92
CA ASP A 122 24.74 7.03 10.86
C ASP A 122 24.07 6.54 12.14
N LYS A 123 24.49 5.39 12.63
CA LYS A 123 24.02 4.83 13.89
C LYS A 123 24.90 5.33 15.03
N ARG A 124 24.26 5.73 16.12
CA ARG A 124 24.97 6.17 17.33
C ARG A 124 25.15 5.00 18.27
N VAL A 125 26.36 4.85 18.77
CA VAL A 125 26.73 3.88 19.79
C VAL A 125 27.08 4.63 21.04
N PHE A 126 26.24 4.51 22.06
CA PHE A 126 26.49 5.07 23.38
C PHE A 126 27.23 4.06 24.21
N LYS A 127 28.52 4.33 24.49
CA LYS A 127 29.32 3.58 25.44
C LYS A 127 29.11 4.20 26.80
N ILE A 128 28.57 3.43 27.74
CA ILE A 128 28.26 3.89 29.10
C ILE A 128 29.19 3.21 30.06
N ASP A 129 29.99 4.01 30.79
CA ASP A 129 30.83 3.49 31.86
C ASP A 129 29.96 3.03 33.02
N ILE A 130 30.08 1.76 33.35
CA ILE A 130 29.39 1.14 34.49
C ILE A 130 30.22 1.14 35.76
N GLY A 131 31.50 1.61 35.69
CA GLY A 131 32.38 1.72 36.87
C GLY A 131 32.42 0.45 37.70
N ASN A 132 32.15 0.58 39.01
CA ASN A 132 32.16 -0.50 39.99
C ASN A 132 30.79 -1.12 40.27
N ILE A 133 29.81 -0.95 39.38
CA ILE A 133 28.47 -1.53 39.56
C ILE A 133 28.57 -3.06 39.54
N GLN A 134 27.86 -3.70 40.47
CA GLN A 134 27.80 -5.17 40.51
C GLN A 134 27.17 -5.73 39.23
N PRO A 135 27.64 -6.89 38.70
CA PRO A 135 27.14 -7.46 37.48
C PRO A 135 25.61 -7.69 37.46
N THR A 136 25.03 -7.99 38.62
CA THR A 136 23.57 -8.20 38.78
C THR A 136 22.74 -6.93 38.67
N GLU A 137 23.34 -5.75 38.85
CA GLU A 137 22.65 -4.46 38.80
C GLU A 137 22.87 -3.70 37.46
N VAL A 138 23.78 -4.21 36.62
CA VAL A 138 24.14 -3.56 35.35
C VAL A 138 22.91 -3.39 34.46
N ASP A 139 22.07 -4.41 34.34
CA ASP A 139 20.87 -4.38 33.49
C ASP A 139 19.87 -3.31 33.97
N ASN A 140 19.64 -3.23 35.27
CA ASN A 140 18.77 -2.22 35.86
C ASN A 140 19.31 -0.79 35.67
N TYR A 141 20.62 -0.62 35.78
CA TYR A 141 21.27 0.66 35.53
C TYR A 141 21.18 1.08 34.08
N MET A 142 21.48 0.17 33.17
CA MET A 142 21.33 0.40 31.72
C MET A 142 19.89 0.74 31.34
N GLN A 143 18.91 0.03 31.86
CA GLN A 143 17.49 0.32 31.63
C GLN A 143 17.09 1.74 32.07
N LYS A 144 17.58 2.18 33.21
CA LYS A 144 17.33 3.56 33.71
C LYS A 144 17.91 4.61 32.75
N ILE A 145 19.10 4.38 32.21
CA ILE A 145 19.76 5.30 31.27
C ILE A 145 19.04 5.29 29.93
N ILE A 146 18.72 4.10 29.38
CA ILE A 146 17.98 3.96 28.16
C ILE A 146 16.63 4.67 28.24
N ASN A 147 15.91 4.52 29.36
CA ASN A 147 14.62 5.18 29.56
C ASN A 147 14.74 6.70 29.65
N LYS A 148 15.85 7.23 30.17
CA LYS A 148 16.12 8.67 30.16
C LYS A 148 16.45 9.21 28.75
N MET A 149 17.11 8.40 27.94
CA MET A 149 17.57 8.79 26.61
C MET A 149 16.53 8.50 25.50
N LYS A 150 15.61 7.54 25.74
CA LYS A 150 14.49 7.30 24.83
C LYS A 150 13.60 8.53 24.78
N LYS A 151 13.50 9.11 23.59
CA LYS A 151 12.49 10.13 23.31
C LYS A 151 11.12 9.44 23.34
N THR A 152 10.30 9.72 24.35
CA THR A 152 8.91 9.30 24.38
C THR A 152 8.17 10.01 23.24
N PRO A 153 7.36 9.30 22.45
CA PRO A 153 6.52 9.95 21.47
C PRO A 153 5.59 10.94 22.19
N PHE A 154 5.65 12.19 21.79
CA PHE A 154 4.78 13.22 22.36
C PHE A 154 3.38 13.04 21.78
N VAL A 155 2.48 12.56 22.60
CA VAL A 155 1.04 12.58 22.33
C VAL A 155 0.49 13.87 22.90
N ASP A 156 0.00 14.77 22.07
CA ASP A 156 -0.69 15.95 22.55
C ASP A 156 -2.01 15.52 23.23
N LYS A 157 -2.04 15.65 24.56
CA LYS A 157 -3.19 15.24 25.37
C LYS A 157 -4.46 16.05 25.11
N SER A 158 -4.33 17.22 24.44
CA SER A 158 -5.47 18.10 24.16
C SER A 158 -6.16 17.78 22.85
N THR A 159 -5.41 17.31 21.84
CA THR A 159 -5.95 17.03 20.49
C THR A 159 -6.03 15.54 20.19
N GLY A 160 -5.33 14.69 20.95
CA GLY A 160 -5.23 13.26 20.67
C GLY A 160 -4.38 12.94 19.44
N ASP A 161 -3.84 13.95 18.76
CA ASP A 161 -3.03 13.77 17.57
C ASP A 161 -1.63 13.26 17.95
N TYR A 162 -1.27 12.16 17.31
CA TYR A 162 0.12 11.74 17.20
C TYR A 162 0.85 12.79 16.36
N ASN A 163 1.65 13.60 17.02
CA ASN A 163 2.52 14.51 16.28
C ASN A 163 3.59 13.68 15.57
N LEU A 164 3.27 13.27 14.34
CA LEU A 164 4.13 12.55 13.40
C LEU A 164 5.30 13.42 12.87
N LYS A 165 5.76 14.38 13.63
CA LYS A 165 7.13 14.87 13.51
C LYS A 165 8.11 13.76 13.95
N TYR A 166 7.92 12.57 13.39
CA TYR A 166 8.95 11.58 13.34
C TYR A 166 10.09 12.15 12.51
N ASN A 167 11.02 12.75 13.21
CA ASN A 167 12.33 12.93 12.67
C ASN A 167 12.74 11.56 12.11
N ILE A 168 13.13 11.51 10.85
CA ILE A 168 13.74 10.32 10.21
C ILE A 168 14.84 9.73 11.10
N GLN A 169 15.44 10.55 11.96
CA GLN A 169 16.38 10.17 13.01
C GLN A 169 15.82 9.19 14.06
N ASN A 170 14.51 9.04 14.22
CA ASN A 170 13.93 8.04 15.11
C ASN A 170 13.89 6.62 14.52
N LEU A 171 14.18 6.49 13.22
CA LEU A 171 14.32 5.19 12.53
C LEU A 171 15.73 4.59 12.75
N THR A 172 16.66 5.33 13.34
CA THR A 172 17.98 4.82 13.69
C THR A 172 17.92 4.20 15.07
N GLU A 173 18.18 2.91 15.14
CA GLU A 173 18.38 2.21 16.39
C GLU A 173 19.69 2.71 17.04
N ASP A 174 19.57 3.36 18.20
CA ASP A 174 20.73 3.72 19.00
C ASP A 174 21.19 2.47 19.78
N TYR A 175 22.49 2.19 19.78
CA TYR A 175 23.07 1.08 20.52
C TYR A 175 23.65 1.57 21.84
N PHE A 176 23.28 0.89 22.92
CA PHE A 176 23.82 1.18 24.28
C PHE A 176 24.70 0.03 24.72
N LEU A 177 26.00 0.30 24.91
CA LEU A 177 26.97 -0.70 25.31
C LEU A 177 27.52 -0.37 26.69
N PRO A 178 27.40 -1.26 27.69
CA PRO A 178 28.09 -1.11 28.96
C PRO A 178 29.59 -1.36 28.77
N VAL A 179 30.42 -0.45 29.23
CA VAL A 179 31.90 -0.55 29.15
C VAL A 179 32.48 -0.51 30.54
N ARG A 180 33.50 -1.32 30.80
CA ARG A 180 34.24 -1.37 32.06
C ARG A 180 35.74 -1.47 31.78
N GLY A 181 36.56 -0.64 32.41
CA GLY A 181 38.01 -0.69 32.27
C GLY A 181 38.70 0.63 32.60
N ALA A 182 40.01 0.66 32.62
CA ALA A 182 40.82 1.84 32.97
C ALA A 182 40.67 2.99 31.95
N ASP A 183 40.31 2.67 30.68
CA ASP A 183 40.08 3.63 29.59
C ASP A 183 38.60 3.79 29.24
N SER A 184 37.69 3.31 30.09
CA SER A 184 36.26 3.31 29.84
C SER A 184 35.63 4.64 30.24
N GLY A 185 35.78 5.66 29.41
CA GLY A 185 34.96 6.87 29.54
C GLY A 185 33.58 6.69 28.84
N THR A 186 32.55 7.35 29.36
CA THR A 186 31.29 7.47 28.63
C THR A 186 31.55 8.23 27.34
N SER A 187 31.36 7.59 26.18
CA SER A 187 31.59 8.17 24.88
C SER A 187 30.43 7.88 23.93
N ILE A 188 30.30 8.71 22.92
CA ILE A 188 29.33 8.52 21.86
C ILE A 188 30.12 8.33 20.58
N ASP A 189 30.04 7.12 20.02
CA ASP A 189 30.65 6.80 18.74
C ASP A 189 29.58 6.74 17.65
N THR A 190 29.96 7.07 16.43
CA THR A 190 29.08 6.95 15.28
C THR A 190 29.56 5.82 14.38
N LEU A 191 28.68 4.87 14.12
CA LEU A 191 28.90 3.89 13.05
C LEU A 191 28.39 4.51 11.75
N GLY A 192 29.30 4.77 10.81
CA GLY A 192 28.95 5.31 9.52
C GLY A 192 27.86 4.49 8.83
N GLY A 193 26.83 5.16 8.31
CA GLY A 193 25.80 4.53 7.51
C GLY A 193 26.37 3.93 6.23
N LEU A 194 25.63 3.03 5.62
CA LEU A 194 26.02 2.45 4.34
C LEU A 194 25.86 3.49 3.22
N ASN A 195 26.97 3.91 2.64
CA ASN A 195 26.98 4.74 1.43
C ASN A 195 26.58 3.87 0.23
N TYR A 196 25.29 3.88 -0.08
CA TYR A 196 24.80 3.31 -1.34
C TYR A 196 24.98 4.32 -2.47
N THR A 197 26.08 4.26 -3.17
CA THR A 197 26.32 5.06 -4.37
C THR A 197 25.72 4.43 -5.62
N ALA A 198 25.50 3.11 -5.63
CA ALA A 198 24.94 2.40 -6.77
C ALA A 198 23.41 2.56 -6.82
N ILE A 199 22.94 3.34 -7.78
CA ILE A 199 21.52 3.46 -8.13
C ILE A 199 21.12 2.38 -9.15
N GLU A 200 22.09 1.72 -9.72
CA GLU A 200 21.95 0.72 -10.81
C GLU A 200 20.95 -0.40 -10.48
N ASP A 201 20.92 -0.87 -9.23
CA ASP A 201 20.00 -1.92 -8.81
C ASP A 201 18.53 -1.46 -8.87
N ILE A 202 18.27 -0.21 -8.49
CA ILE A 202 16.91 0.37 -8.54
C ILE A 202 16.51 0.59 -9.99
N ASP A 203 17.42 1.11 -10.81
CA ASP A 203 17.16 1.35 -12.21
C ASP A 203 16.95 0.03 -12.96
N TYR A 204 17.73 -1.02 -12.65
CA TYR A 204 17.49 -2.36 -13.17
C TYR A 204 16.09 -2.88 -12.84
N LEU A 205 15.68 -2.80 -11.57
CA LEU A 205 14.34 -3.25 -11.16
C LEU A 205 13.23 -2.38 -11.78
N LYS A 206 13.45 -1.08 -11.87
CA LYS A 206 12.51 -0.17 -12.52
C LYS A 206 12.33 -0.50 -14.00
N ASN A 207 13.42 -0.73 -14.72
CA ASN A 207 13.37 -1.12 -16.14
C ASN A 207 12.75 -2.51 -16.35
N LYS A 208 12.86 -3.39 -15.36
CA LYS A 208 12.22 -4.72 -15.41
C LYS A 208 10.70 -4.66 -15.14
N MET A 209 10.20 -3.56 -14.58
CA MET A 209 8.78 -3.40 -14.28
C MET A 209 7.97 -3.03 -15.55
N PHE A 210 8.59 -2.35 -16.48
CA PHE A 210 8.04 -1.94 -17.78
C PHE A 210 8.67 -2.74 -18.93
#